data_84fe759de153223f8f87c7e32c42b693
#
_entry.id   84fe759de153223f8f87c7e32c42b693
#
_cell.length_a   1.000
_cell.length_b   1.000
_cell.length_c   1.000
_cell.angle_alpha   90.00
_cell.angle_beta   90.00
_cell.angle_gamma   90.00
#
_symmetry.space_group_name_H-M   'P 1'
#
loop_
_entity.id
_entity.type
_entity.pdbx_description
1 polymer ?
#
loop_
_entity_poly.entity_id
_entity_poly.type
_entity_poly.pdbx_seq_one_letter_code
_entity_poly.pdbx_strand_id
1 'polypeptide(L)'
;GLNGLGACATQFASEFMDVASYYNGKVYEMHFKRGVPTCDLMVREQVRGDRKSGTVTKWRPDLDVFTDIDIPRQWFENVIEKQAIVNAGVRFVLRFETESGRFDQTEYYFEHGVQDYVTAAVGEDALTLPHTVHLETMGRDREDKQDYKLKADVTFCFSNRRHFLEYYHNSSFLEHGGSPDKAVRAAFRDGIDKYLKTNGKYNKTESHITFADVEDCLVLVSNSFSTDPSYANQTKKAITNTFIAKAMTDFLKEQLEIYFTENPLDADKICAQVLINKRSRETAESTRLNIKKKLTGTIDISNRVEKFINCRSKDAEKRELFIVEGDSAQTSCRLARSAEFQAIIPVRGKTLNCLKSSYEKIFKSDIITDLLRVIGCGVELQGKVKGDIPLFDLAQLKWSKIIICTDADEDGYQIRTLLLTMFYRLLPSLIEAGKIYIAESPLYEITCEGNISFAYNEQEKADILAANSGKKYSIQRSKGLGENEPEMMWKTTMNPASRRLIQVQQQDAELTAWIFETLLGDDLDGRKKFIAENGYEYVAEADI
;
A
#
# COMPACT_ATOMS: atom_id res chain seq x y z
N GLY A 1 -10.31 -23.60 0.94
CA GLY A 1 -10.69 -22.60 -0.08
C GLY A 1 -11.57 -23.23 -1.16
N LEU A 2 -12.41 -22.44 -1.81
CA LEU A 2 -13.37 -22.88 -2.84
C LEU A 2 -12.73 -23.73 -3.97
N ASN A 3 -11.47 -23.48 -4.30
CA ASN A 3 -10.80 -24.12 -5.45
C ASN A 3 -9.68 -25.08 -5.04
N GLY A 4 -9.51 -25.42 -3.77
CA GLY A 4 -8.46 -26.33 -3.28
C GLY A 4 -7.02 -25.86 -3.52
N LEU A 5 -6.80 -24.63 -3.96
CA LEU A 5 -5.48 -24.13 -4.37
C LEU A 5 -4.43 -24.21 -3.26
N GLY A 6 -4.81 -23.97 -1.99
CA GLY A 6 -3.88 -24.04 -0.87
C GLY A 6 -3.32 -25.45 -0.67
N ALA A 7 -4.21 -26.46 -0.63
CA ALA A 7 -3.81 -27.86 -0.51
C ALA A 7 -2.97 -28.32 -1.72
N CYS A 8 -3.36 -27.91 -2.92
CA CYS A 8 -2.64 -28.20 -4.16
C CYS A 8 -1.23 -27.56 -4.14
N ALA A 9 -1.12 -26.28 -3.77
CA ALA A 9 0.18 -25.60 -3.67
C ALA A 9 1.09 -26.28 -2.63
N THR A 10 0.56 -26.65 -1.46
CA THR A 10 1.31 -27.38 -0.44
C THR A 10 1.78 -28.74 -0.95
N GLN A 11 0.94 -29.46 -1.68
CA GLN A 11 1.28 -30.75 -2.27
C GLN A 11 2.46 -30.66 -3.24
N PHE A 12 2.41 -29.66 -4.17
CA PHE A 12 3.48 -29.47 -5.15
C PHE A 12 4.77 -28.91 -4.57
N ALA A 13 4.66 -28.16 -3.47
CA ALA A 13 5.80 -27.58 -2.75
C ALA A 13 6.37 -28.50 -1.65
N SER A 14 5.93 -29.75 -1.60
CA SER A 14 6.36 -30.71 -0.60
C SER A 14 7.22 -31.82 -1.20
N GLU A 15 8.27 -32.23 -0.45
CA GLU A 15 9.06 -33.42 -0.75
C GLU A 15 8.15 -34.65 -0.80
N PHE A 16 7.26 -34.76 0.19
CA PHE A 16 6.18 -35.74 0.20
C PHE A 16 4.92 -35.18 0.88
N MET A 17 3.77 -35.74 0.53
CA MET A 17 2.50 -35.52 1.22
C MET A 17 1.71 -36.83 1.28
N ASP A 18 1.32 -37.22 2.50
CA ASP A 18 0.45 -38.36 2.75
C ASP A 18 -0.89 -37.85 3.29
N VAL A 19 -1.99 -38.32 2.72
CA VAL A 19 -3.34 -37.95 3.12
C VAL A 19 -4.13 -39.21 3.45
N ALA A 20 -4.75 -39.24 4.63
CA ALA A 20 -5.66 -40.31 5.05
C ALA A 20 -6.99 -39.70 5.50
N SER A 21 -8.09 -40.01 4.84
CA SER A 21 -9.44 -39.57 5.18
C SER A 21 -10.25 -40.71 5.75
N TYR A 22 -10.79 -40.50 6.94
CA TYR A 22 -11.63 -41.47 7.67
C TYR A 22 -13.09 -41.07 7.50
N TYR A 23 -13.85 -41.86 6.73
CA TYR A 23 -15.23 -41.56 6.42
C TYR A 23 -16.05 -42.85 6.27
N ASN A 24 -17.23 -42.89 6.88
CA ASN A 24 -18.17 -44.04 6.79
C ASN A 24 -17.55 -45.40 7.05
N GLY A 25 -16.70 -45.54 8.07
CA GLY A 25 -16.06 -46.79 8.45
C GLY A 25 -14.93 -47.23 7.51
N LYS A 26 -14.56 -46.41 6.56
CA LYS A 26 -13.46 -46.66 5.61
C LYS A 26 -12.35 -45.63 5.80
N VAL A 27 -11.15 -45.99 5.36
CA VAL A 27 -9.98 -45.12 5.26
C VAL A 27 -9.60 -45.01 3.79
N TYR A 28 -9.51 -43.81 3.31
CA TYR A 28 -9.07 -43.44 1.97
C TYR A 28 -7.67 -42.84 2.08
N GLU A 29 -6.68 -43.48 1.46
CA GLU A 29 -5.27 -43.07 1.58
C GLU A 29 -4.68 -42.74 0.21
N MET A 30 -3.89 -41.67 0.14
CA MET A 30 -3.19 -41.22 -1.03
C MET A 30 -1.82 -40.67 -0.65
N HIS A 31 -0.81 -41.01 -1.44
CA HIS A 31 0.57 -40.59 -1.21
C HIS A 31 1.10 -39.85 -2.41
N PHE A 32 1.81 -38.75 -2.14
CA PHE A 32 2.39 -37.90 -3.17
C PHE A 32 3.87 -37.66 -2.90
N LYS A 33 4.65 -37.57 -3.96
CA LYS A 33 6.04 -37.13 -3.92
C LYS A 33 6.22 -36.00 -4.94
N ARG A 34 6.60 -34.82 -4.46
CA ARG A 34 6.76 -33.61 -5.29
C ARG A 34 5.55 -33.35 -6.19
N GLY A 35 4.37 -33.44 -5.63
CA GLY A 35 3.10 -33.22 -6.32
C GLY A 35 2.60 -34.40 -7.17
N VAL A 36 3.41 -35.44 -7.41
CA VAL A 36 3.03 -36.58 -8.22
C VAL A 36 2.48 -37.73 -7.35
N PRO A 37 1.30 -38.30 -7.65
CA PRO A 37 0.81 -39.47 -6.94
C PRO A 37 1.80 -40.63 -7.08
N THR A 38 2.08 -41.32 -5.98
CA THR A 38 2.97 -42.49 -5.94
C THR A 38 2.21 -43.81 -5.90
N CYS A 39 0.89 -43.75 -5.73
CA CYS A 39 -0.01 -44.89 -5.71
C CYS A 39 -1.40 -44.47 -6.20
N ASP A 40 -2.23 -45.44 -6.55
CA ASP A 40 -3.66 -45.24 -6.74
C ASP A 40 -4.35 -45.03 -5.39
N LEU A 41 -5.59 -44.50 -5.42
CA LEU A 41 -6.39 -44.32 -4.20
C LEU A 41 -6.61 -45.68 -3.49
N MET A 42 -6.02 -45.83 -2.33
CA MET A 42 -6.18 -47.02 -1.49
C MET A 42 -7.40 -46.85 -0.58
N VAL A 43 -8.24 -47.88 -0.55
CA VAL A 43 -9.43 -47.92 0.28
C VAL A 43 -9.39 -49.15 1.16
N ARG A 44 -9.48 -48.97 2.48
CA ARG A 44 -9.53 -50.08 3.44
C ARG A 44 -10.61 -49.87 4.49
N GLU A 45 -11.10 -50.91 5.10
CA GLU A 45 -12.00 -50.82 6.24
C GLU A 45 -11.24 -50.33 7.49
N GLN A 46 -11.91 -49.53 8.30
CA GLN A 46 -11.37 -49.15 9.62
C GLN A 46 -11.31 -50.40 10.52
N VAL A 47 -10.34 -50.42 11.44
CA VAL A 47 -10.23 -51.47 12.43
C VAL A 47 -11.50 -51.56 13.25
N ARG A 48 -11.97 -52.77 13.54
CA ARG A 48 -13.21 -53.02 14.30
C ARG A 48 -13.13 -52.37 15.69
N GLY A 49 -14.03 -51.43 15.96
CA GLY A 49 -14.05 -50.60 17.20
C GLY A 49 -13.43 -49.21 17.06
N ASP A 50 -12.72 -48.90 15.99
CA ASP A 50 -12.18 -47.59 15.71
C ASP A 50 -13.18 -46.79 14.84
N ARG A 51 -13.91 -45.83 15.46
CA ARG A 51 -14.90 -44.98 14.78
C ARG A 51 -14.32 -43.60 14.50
N LYS A 52 -13.15 -43.54 13.90
CA LYS A 52 -12.54 -42.25 13.53
C LYS A 52 -13.30 -41.62 12.37
N SER A 53 -13.47 -40.31 12.46
CA SER A 53 -13.93 -39.45 11.39
C SER A 53 -12.99 -38.26 11.28
N GLY A 54 -12.59 -37.86 10.08
CA GLY A 54 -11.72 -36.73 9.86
C GLY A 54 -10.62 -37.02 8.85
N THR A 55 -9.63 -36.14 8.79
CA THR A 55 -8.52 -36.24 7.85
C THR A 55 -7.19 -36.08 8.59
N VAL A 56 -6.20 -36.88 8.20
CA VAL A 56 -4.80 -36.76 8.61
C VAL A 56 -4.00 -36.39 7.38
N THR A 57 -3.28 -35.30 7.44
CA THR A 57 -2.34 -34.88 6.40
C THR A 57 -0.95 -34.78 7.02
N LYS A 58 0.00 -35.51 6.44
CA LYS A 58 1.42 -35.46 6.81
C LYS A 58 2.22 -35.00 5.62
N TRP A 59 3.08 -34.03 5.80
CA TRP A 59 3.85 -33.43 4.70
C TRP A 59 5.17 -32.85 5.20
N ARG A 60 6.10 -32.69 4.28
CA ARG A 60 7.37 -32.02 4.52
C ARG A 60 7.66 -31.05 3.38
N PRO A 61 7.99 -29.77 3.67
CA PRO A 61 8.39 -28.82 2.63
C PRO A 61 9.63 -29.30 1.87
N ASP A 62 9.69 -28.99 0.57
CA ASP A 62 10.82 -29.38 -0.28
C ASP A 62 11.88 -28.27 -0.31
N LEU A 63 13.13 -28.59 0.01
CA LEU A 63 14.27 -27.67 -0.05
C LEU A 63 14.64 -27.24 -1.48
N ASP A 64 14.15 -27.96 -2.51
CA ASP A 64 14.28 -27.49 -3.90
C ASP A 64 13.31 -26.34 -4.21
N VAL A 65 12.30 -26.13 -3.37
CA VAL A 65 11.30 -25.06 -3.51
C VAL A 65 11.55 -23.94 -2.51
N PHE A 66 11.91 -24.29 -1.26
CA PHE A 66 12.12 -23.35 -0.17
C PHE A 66 13.60 -23.27 0.19
N THR A 67 14.08 -22.08 0.47
CA THR A 67 15.47 -21.85 0.91
C THR A 67 15.70 -22.31 2.34
N ASP A 68 14.63 -22.34 3.16
CA ASP A 68 14.64 -22.78 4.55
C ASP A 68 13.30 -23.45 4.88
N ILE A 69 13.35 -24.51 5.69
CA ILE A 69 12.17 -25.25 6.17
C ILE A 69 12.06 -25.27 7.70
N ASP A 70 12.97 -24.62 8.40
CA ASP A 70 12.94 -24.47 9.85
C ASP A 70 11.96 -23.35 10.25
N ILE A 71 10.69 -23.73 10.42
CA ILE A 71 9.64 -22.80 10.82
C ILE A 71 9.64 -22.66 12.34
N PRO A 72 9.86 -21.46 12.91
CA PRO A 72 9.84 -21.24 14.34
C PRO A 72 8.49 -21.63 14.97
N ARG A 73 8.53 -22.25 16.16
CA ARG A 73 7.34 -22.67 16.93
C ARG A 73 6.30 -21.55 17.06
N GLN A 74 6.76 -20.32 17.29
CA GLN A 74 5.89 -19.14 17.47
C GLN A 74 4.98 -18.86 16.28
N TRP A 75 5.39 -19.21 15.06
CA TRP A 75 4.54 -19.07 13.87
C TRP A 75 3.33 -20.00 13.93
N PHE A 76 3.54 -21.24 14.35
CA PHE A 76 2.43 -22.20 14.53
C PHE A 76 1.49 -21.76 15.65
N GLU A 77 2.03 -21.31 16.78
CA GLU A 77 1.27 -20.81 17.92
C GLU A 77 0.37 -19.63 17.48
N ASN A 78 0.95 -18.62 16.84
CA ASN A 78 0.22 -17.45 16.36
C ASN A 78 -0.90 -17.79 15.35
N VAL A 79 -0.64 -18.72 14.43
CA VAL A 79 -1.64 -19.13 13.44
C VAL A 79 -2.76 -19.92 14.09
N ILE A 80 -2.43 -20.87 14.96
CA ILE A 80 -3.39 -21.76 15.63
C ILE A 80 -4.28 -20.96 16.59
N GLU A 81 -3.70 -20.05 17.37
CA GLU A 81 -4.45 -19.16 18.25
C GLU A 81 -5.47 -18.33 17.48
N LYS A 82 -5.06 -17.67 16.38
CA LYS A 82 -5.95 -16.91 15.51
C LYS A 82 -7.06 -17.76 14.91
N GLN A 83 -6.76 -19.01 14.55
CA GLN A 83 -7.80 -19.93 14.07
C GLN A 83 -8.77 -20.33 15.19
N ALA A 84 -8.28 -20.54 16.42
CA ALA A 84 -9.14 -20.87 17.54
C ALA A 84 -10.10 -19.75 17.93
N ILE A 85 -9.64 -18.48 17.88
CA ILE A 85 -10.46 -17.29 18.18
C ILE A 85 -11.68 -17.20 17.25
N VAL A 86 -11.52 -17.48 15.95
CA VAL A 86 -12.58 -17.30 14.94
C VAL A 86 -13.42 -18.55 14.70
N ASN A 87 -13.07 -19.68 15.29
CA ASN A 87 -13.79 -20.94 15.18
C ASN A 87 -14.28 -21.36 16.58
N ALA A 88 -15.31 -20.65 17.07
CA ALA A 88 -15.88 -20.89 18.40
C ALA A 88 -16.22 -22.37 18.63
N GLY A 89 -15.87 -22.89 19.81
CA GLY A 89 -16.13 -24.28 20.22
C GLY A 89 -15.24 -25.34 19.55
N VAL A 90 -14.29 -24.93 18.69
CA VAL A 90 -13.30 -25.84 18.08
C VAL A 90 -12.02 -25.85 18.91
N ARG A 91 -11.60 -27.05 19.27
CA ARG A 91 -10.36 -27.27 20.03
C ARG A 91 -9.18 -27.46 19.08
N PHE A 92 -8.17 -26.61 19.20
CA PHE A 92 -6.91 -26.70 18.48
C PHE A 92 -5.81 -27.15 19.42
N VAL A 93 -5.04 -28.15 19.02
CA VAL A 93 -3.95 -28.70 19.82
C VAL A 93 -2.66 -28.65 19.00
N LEU A 94 -1.69 -27.87 19.48
CA LEU A 94 -0.34 -27.87 18.96
C LEU A 94 0.51 -28.87 19.75
N ARG A 95 1.12 -29.82 19.05
CA ARG A 95 2.13 -30.74 19.61
C ARG A 95 3.44 -30.48 18.90
N PHE A 96 4.37 -29.87 19.57
CA PHE A 96 5.67 -29.50 19.03
C PHE A 96 6.78 -30.41 19.61
N GLU A 97 7.58 -31.04 18.76
CA GLU A 97 8.67 -31.91 19.18
C GLU A 97 9.83 -31.07 19.68
N THR A 98 10.33 -31.43 20.89
CA THR A 98 11.51 -30.81 21.51
C THR A 98 12.78 -31.51 21.05
N GLU A 99 13.93 -30.91 21.29
CA GLU A 99 15.26 -31.51 21.03
C GLU A 99 15.46 -32.87 21.69
N SER A 100 14.77 -33.17 22.80
CA SER A 100 14.80 -34.45 23.49
C SER A 100 13.90 -35.53 22.89
N GLY A 101 13.20 -35.25 21.79
CA GLY A 101 12.22 -36.14 21.13
C GLY A 101 10.90 -36.28 21.91
N ARG A 102 10.66 -35.43 22.91
CA ARG A 102 9.36 -35.32 23.59
C ARG A 102 8.51 -34.29 22.91
N PHE A 103 7.18 -34.38 23.09
CA PHE A 103 6.25 -33.42 22.56
C PHE A 103 5.72 -32.50 23.66
N ASP A 104 5.93 -31.18 23.50
CA ASP A 104 5.19 -30.18 24.25
C ASP A 104 3.82 -30.02 23.60
N GLN A 105 2.77 -29.93 24.42
CA GLN A 105 1.41 -29.76 23.97
C GLN A 105 0.84 -28.46 24.50
N THR A 106 0.33 -27.64 23.59
CA THR A 106 -0.43 -26.41 23.89
C THR A 106 -1.82 -26.52 23.30
N GLU A 107 -2.83 -26.15 24.07
CA GLU A 107 -4.23 -26.20 23.66
C GLU A 107 -4.80 -24.77 23.55
N TYR A 108 -5.54 -24.50 22.47
CA TYR A 108 -6.27 -23.26 22.23
C TYR A 108 -7.74 -23.60 22.05
N TYR A 109 -8.58 -23.03 22.92
CA TYR A 109 -10.03 -23.27 22.91
C TYR A 109 -10.76 -22.03 23.41
N PHE A 110 -11.67 -21.52 22.58
CA PHE A 110 -12.57 -20.41 22.91
C PHE A 110 -14.01 -20.87 22.66
N GLU A 111 -14.74 -21.09 23.73
CA GLU A 111 -16.12 -21.62 23.65
C GLU A 111 -17.02 -20.64 22.88
N HIS A 112 -16.91 -19.33 23.18
CA HIS A 112 -17.66 -18.26 22.55
C HIS A 112 -16.79 -17.43 21.56
N GLY A 113 -15.67 -18.00 21.11
CA GLY A 113 -14.84 -17.41 20.07
C GLY A 113 -14.31 -16.02 20.42
N VAL A 114 -14.60 -15.03 19.57
CA VAL A 114 -14.09 -13.65 19.72
C VAL A 114 -14.48 -12.99 21.04
N GLN A 115 -15.62 -13.36 21.63
CA GLN A 115 -16.06 -12.82 22.92
C GLN A 115 -15.13 -13.25 24.07
N ASP A 116 -14.80 -14.53 24.14
CA ASP A 116 -13.89 -15.06 25.18
C ASP A 116 -12.50 -14.46 25.04
N TYR A 117 -12.02 -14.32 23.79
CA TYR A 117 -10.73 -13.73 23.50
C TYR A 117 -10.67 -12.26 23.96
N VAL A 118 -11.63 -11.42 23.60
CA VAL A 118 -11.68 -10.01 24.01
C VAL A 118 -11.77 -9.93 25.54
N THR A 119 -12.59 -10.76 26.17
CA THR A 119 -12.76 -10.78 27.63
C THR A 119 -11.43 -11.12 28.33
N ALA A 120 -10.73 -12.15 27.85
CA ALA A 120 -9.43 -12.54 28.41
C ALA A 120 -8.35 -11.47 28.14
N ALA A 121 -8.34 -10.87 26.95
CA ALA A 121 -7.35 -9.87 26.56
C ALA A 121 -7.44 -8.58 27.38
N VAL A 122 -8.65 -8.13 27.74
CA VAL A 122 -8.85 -6.87 28.47
C VAL A 122 -8.81 -7.11 29.98
N GLY A 123 -9.36 -8.20 30.49
CA GLY A 123 -9.39 -8.53 31.91
C GLY A 123 -9.96 -7.39 32.77
N GLU A 124 -9.22 -7.01 33.82
CA GLU A 124 -9.61 -5.92 34.75
C GLU A 124 -9.41 -4.51 34.18
N ASP A 125 -8.72 -4.36 33.05
CA ASP A 125 -8.49 -3.05 32.41
C ASP A 125 -9.69 -2.57 31.60
N ALA A 126 -10.81 -3.29 31.61
CA ALA A 126 -12.03 -2.94 30.90
C ALA A 126 -12.75 -1.73 31.51
N LEU A 127 -12.98 -0.70 30.70
CA LEU A 127 -13.82 0.45 31.05
C LEU A 127 -15.31 0.09 30.92
N THR A 128 -15.64 -0.75 29.94
CA THR A 128 -16.98 -1.32 29.70
C THR A 128 -16.86 -2.81 29.49
N LEU A 129 -17.90 -3.55 29.79
CA LEU A 129 -17.95 -4.99 29.52
C LEU A 129 -17.93 -5.27 28.02
N PRO A 130 -17.29 -6.37 27.57
CA PRO A 130 -17.35 -6.81 26.17
C PRO A 130 -18.78 -7.00 25.70
N HIS A 131 -19.13 -6.35 24.61
CA HIS A 131 -20.44 -6.42 23.96
C HIS A 131 -20.32 -7.02 22.58
N THR A 132 -21.11 -8.03 22.26
CA THR A 132 -21.10 -8.74 20.99
C THR A 132 -22.36 -8.46 20.21
N VAL A 133 -22.22 -8.11 18.94
CA VAL A 133 -23.31 -7.88 18.00
C VAL A 133 -23.18 -8.81 16.80
N HIS A 134 -24.32 -9.27 16.26
CA HIS A 134 -24.39 -10.26 15.20
C HIS A 134 -25.14 -9.70 13.99
N LEU A 135 -24.49 -9.73 12.83
CA LEU A 135 -25.09 -9.36 11.54
C LEU A 135 -25.27 -10.60 10.67
N GLU A 136 -26.45 -10.75 10.10
CA GLU A 136 -26.67 -11.68 8.98
C GLU A 136 -27.52 -10.97 7.93
N THR A 137 -27.00 -10.83 6.71
CA THR A 137 -27.70 -10.12 5.64
C THR A 137 -27.26 -10.63 4.26
N MET A 138 -27.98 -10.20 3.23
CA MET A 138 -27.68 -10.48 1.84
C MET A 138 -27.63 -9.19 1.03
N GLY A 139 -26.77 -9.15 0.02
CA GLY A 139 -26.67 -8.03 -0.92
C GLY A 139 -25.52 -8.21 -1.88
N ARG A 140 -25.23 -7.18 -2.65
CA ARG A 140 -24.25 -7.20 -3.75
C ARG A 140 -23.38 -5.96 -3.77
N ASP A 141 -22.18 -6.09 -4.32
CA ASP A 141 -21.24 -4.97 -4.47
C ASP A 141 -21.65 -4.00 -5.59
N ARG A 142 -22.33 -4.49 -6.63
CA ARG A 142 -22.80 -3.71 -7.79
C ARG A 142 -24.11 -4.30 -8.31
N GLU A 143 -24.90 -3.52 -9.03
CA GLU A 143 -26.22 -3.91 -9.56
C GLU A 143 -26.17 -5.10 -10.53
N ASP A 144 -25.05 -5.25 -11.25
CA ASP A 144 -24.81 -6.34 -12.22
C ASP A 144 -24.34 -7.67 -11.60
N LYS A 145 -24.15 -7.72 -10.26
CA LYS A 145 -23.72 -8.89 -9.52
C LYS A 145 -24.86 -9.60 -8.81
N GLN A 146 -24.66 -10.89 -8.52
CA GLN A 146 -25.58 -11.64 -7.70
C GLN A 146 -25.45 -11.26 -6.22
N ASP A 147 -26.55 -11.39 -5.49
CA ASP A 147 -26.54 -11.22 -4.05
C ASP A 147 -25.75 -12.36 -3.40
N TYR A 148 -24.95 -12.00 -2.42
CA TYR A 148 -24.22 -12.95 -1.60
C TYR A 148 -24.47 -12.73 -0.11
N LYS A 149 -24.24 -13.78 0.67
CA LYS A 149 -24.49 -13.78 2.10
C LYS A 149 -23.32 -13.15 2.84
N LEU A 150 -23.64 -12.28 3.80
CA LEU A 150 -22.71 -11.74 4.79
C LEU A 150 -23.16 -12.12 6.18
N LYS A 151 -22.25 -12.67 6.99
CA LYS A 151 -22.37 -12.79 8.44
C LYS A 151 -21.22 -12.06 9.10
N ALA A 152 -21.45 -11.44 10.23
CA ALA A 152 -20.37 -10.84 11.03
C ALA A 152 -20.72 -10.87 12.51
N ASP A 153 -19.76 -11.31 13.31
CA ASP A 153 -19.75 -11.20 14.75
C ASP A 153 -18.72 -10.16 15.14
N VAL A 154 -19.17 -9.10 15.83
CA VAL A 154 -18.29 -8.02 16.26
C VAL A 154 -18.38 -7.91 17.77
N THR A 155 -17.27 -8.15 18.44
CA THR A 155 -17.15 -7.94 19.88
C THR A 155 -16.30 -6.71 20.15
N PHE A 156 -16.79 -5.80 20.95
CA PHE A 156 -16.07 -4.60 21.33
C PHE A 156 -16.23 -4.27 22.82
N CYS A 157 -15.25 -3.61 23.35
CA CYS A 157 -15.30 -2.92 24.64
C CYS A 157 -14.35 -1.73 24.61
N PHE A 158 -14.38 -0.93 25.65
CA PHE A 158 -13.48 0.20 25.80
C PHE A 158 -12.57 0.01 27.01
N SER A 159 -11.34 0.50 26.87
CA SER A 159 -10.33 0.45 27.93
C SER A 159 -9.43 1.69 27.85
N ASN A 160 -8.92 2.15 28.98
CA ASN A 160 -7.97 3.25 29.03
C ASN A 160 -6.51 2.81 29.03
N ARG A 161 -6.25 1.51 29.02
CA ARG A 161 -4.89 0.92 29.07
C ARG A 161 -4.58 0.03 27.88
N ARG A 162 -5.60 -0.51 27.23
CA ARG A 162 -5.45 -1.43 26.11
C ARG A 162 -6.29 -0.97 24.94
N HIS A 163 -5.74 -1.07 23.76
CA HIS A 163 -6.43 -0.83 22.51
C HIS A 163 -5.85 -1.75 21.44
N PHE A 164 -6.72 -2.39 20.70
CA PHE A 164 -6.37 -3.13 19.48
C PHE A 164 -7.61 -3.36 18.63
N LEU A 165 -7.39 -3.48 17.32
CA LEU A 165 -8.41 -3.77 16.33
C LEU A 165 -7.96 -4.98 15.53
N GLU A 166 -8.75 -6.04 15.56
CA GLU A 166 -8.47 -7.25 14.79
C GLU A 166 -9.64 -7.59 13.89
N TYR A 167 -9.33 -7.90 12.66
CA TYR A 167 -10.32 -8.21 11.64
C TYR A 167 -10.05 -9.57 11.04
N TYR A 168 -11.09 -10.39 10.96
CA TYR A 168 -11.05 -11.71 10.34
C TYR A 168 -12.14 -11.82 9.29
N HIS A 169 -11.84 -12.49 8.18
CA HIS A 169 -12.81 -12.78 7.13
C HIS A 169 -12.59 -14.17 6.56
N ASN A 170 -13.65 -15.01 6.57
CA ASN A 170 -13.55 -16.42 6.18
C ASN A 170 -12.35 -17.13 6.85
N SER A 171 -12.21 -16.95 8.17
CA SER A 171 -11.12 -17.44 9.02
C SER A 171 -9.71 -16.91 8.68
N SER A 172 -9.58 -15.95 7.76
CA SER A 172 -8.29 -15.31 7.46
C SER A 172 -8.14 -14.04 8.27
N PHE A 173 -6.99 -13.87 8.92
CA PHE A 173 -6.63 -12.60 9.57
C PHE A 173 -6.35 -11.52 8.54
N LEU A 174 -7.04 -10.39 8.64
CA LEU A 174 -6.89 -9.25 7.74
C LEU A 174 -5.88 -8.24 8.32
N GLU A 175 -4.60 -8.47 8.10
CA GLU A 175 -3.52 -7.60 8.59
C GLU A 175 -3.69 -6.13 8.19
N HIS A 176 -4.32 -5.89 7.04
CA HIS A 176 -4.59 -4.56 6.50
C HIS A 176 -6.08 -4.19 6.52
N GLY A 177 -6.89 -4.93 7.26
CA GLY A 177 -8.32 -4.67 7.45
C GLY A 177 -9.13 -4.72 6.15
N GLY A 178 -9.33 -3.57 5.53
CA GLY A 178 -10.15 -3.44 4.32
C GLY A 178 -11.59 -3.03 4.62
N SER A 179 -12.59 -3.73 4.06
CA SER A 179 -14.00 -3.36 4.21
C SER A 179 -14.49 -3.36 5.67
N PRO A 180 -14.17 -4.35 6.53
CA PRO A 180 -14.56 -4.31 7.93
C PRO A 180 -13.89 -3.17 8.72
N ASP A 181 -12.62 -2.91 8.50
CA ASP A 181 -11.90 -1.80 9.13
C ASP A 181 -12.53 -0.44 8.76
N LYS A 182 -12.81 -0.23 7.46
CA LYS A 182 -13.51 0.98 7.00
C LYS A 182 -14.87 1.15 7.69
N ALA A 183 -15.62 0.06 7.85
CA ALA A 183 -16.92 0.08 8.49
C ALA A 183 -16.80 0.46 9.97
N VAL A 184 -15.91 -0.15 10.71
CA VAL A 184 -15.68 0.12 12.13
C VAL A 184 -15.23 1.58 12.33
N ARG A 185 -14.24 2.05 11.55
CA ARG A 185 -13.75 3.44 11.63
C ARG A 185 -14.84 4.47 11.39
N ALA A 186 -15.70 4.23 10.40
CA ALA A 186 -16.80 5.13 10.11
C ALA A 186 -17.90 5.07 11.18
N ALA A 187 -18.34 3.86 11.56
CA ALA A 187 -19.45 3.68 12.47
C ALA A 187 -19.13 4.19 13.89
N PHE A 188 -17.99 3.83 14.43
CA PHE A 188 -17.61 4.22 15.79
C PHE A 188 -17.33 5.71 15.92
N ARG A 189 -16.64 6.31 14.93
CA ARG A 189 -16.47 7.76 14.88
C ARG A 189 -17.81 8.47 14.84
N ASP A 190 -18.67 8.12 13.89
CA ASP A 190 -19.93 8.82 13.65
C ASP A 190 -20.93 8.59 14.78
N GLY A 191 -21.02 7.37 15.32
CA GLY A 191 -21.92 7.01 16.41
C GLY A 191 -21.57 7.77 17.71
N ILE A 192 -20.29 7.78 18.08
CA ILE A 192 -19.83 8.51 19.28
C ILE A 192 -19.93 10.02 19.07
N ASP A 193 -19.56 10.54 17.89
CA ASP A 193 -19.70 11.98 17.60
C ASP A 193 -21.15 12.44 17.64
N LYS A 194 -22.09 11.63 17.13
CA LYS A 194 -23.54 11.88 17.21
C LYS A 194 -23.99 11.96 18.68
N TYR A 195 -23.59 11.01 19.52
CA TYR A 195 -23.92 11.02 20.93
C TYR A 195 -23.36 12.22 21.67
N LEU A 196 -22.09 12.57 21.44
CA LEU A 196 -21.43 13.75 22.02
C LEU A 196 -22.14 15.06 21.65
N LYS A 197 -22.58 15.21 20.40
CA LYS A 197 -23.34 16.36 19.91
C LYS A 197 -24.71 16.45 20.56
N THR A 198 -25.47 15.36 20.51
CA THR A 198 -26.85 15.30 21.02
C THR A 198 -26.89 15.60 22.49
N ASN A 199 -25.90 15.15 23.27
CA ASN A 199 -25.84 15.35 24.72
C ASN A 199 -25.01 16.60 25.13
N GLY A 200 -24.65 17.46 24.18
CA GLY A 200 -23.96 18.74 24.47
C GLY A 200 -22.62 18.57 25.19
N LYS A 201 -21.86 17.50 24.94
CA LYS A 201 -20.61 17.20 25.62
C LYS A 201 -19.40 17.99 25.06
N TYR A 202 -19.53 18.58 23.87
CA TYR A 202 -18.51 19.46 23.27
C TYR A 202 -18.55 20.87 23.85
N ASN A 203 -17.39 21.51 23.98
CA ASN A 203 -17.31 22.94 24.25
C ASN A 203 -17.73 23.74 23.00
N LYS A 204 -18.16 25.00 23.17
CA LYS A 204 -18.74 25.83 22.08
C LYS A 204 -17.84 25.99 20.82
N THR A 205 -16.54 25.89 20.95
CA THR A 205 -15.55 26.06 19.86
C THR A 205 -14.73 24.79 19.63
N GLU A 206 -15.13 23.68 20.23
CA GLU A 206 -14.36 22.45 20.17
C GLU A 206 -14.59 21.71 18.83
N SER A 207 -13.50 21.27 18.20
CA SER A 207 -13.57 20.44 16.99
C SER A 207 -14.23 19.08 17.29
N HIS A 208 -14.70 18.41 16.24
CA HIS A 208 -15.23 17.05 16.36
C HIS A 208 -14.12 16.02 16.62
N ILE A 209 -14.50 14.86 17.17
CA ILE A 209 -13.59 13.73 17.32
C ILE A 209 -13.15 13.20 15.98
N THR A 210 -11.99 12.58 15.95
CA THR A 210 -11.49 11.75 14.86
C THR A 210 -11.53 10.28 15.27
N PHE A 211 -11.37 9.35 14.35
CA PHE A 211 -11.31 7.94 14.72
C PHE A 211 -10.09 7.63 15.61
N ALA A 212 -8.97 8.33 15.45
CA ALA A 212 -7.79 8.14 16.32
C ALA A 212 -8.13 8.32 17.81
N ASP A 213 -9.01 9.27 18.13
CA ASP A 213 -9.43 9.52 19.52
C ASP A 213 -10.26 8.35 20.11
N VAL A 214 -10.97 7.61 19.25
CA VAL A 214 -11.71 6.41 19.58
C VAL A 214 -10.79 5.19 19.63
N GLU A 215 -9.92 5.05 18.64
CA GLU A 215 -8.97 3.93 18.49
C GLU A 215 -8.08 3.78 19.72
N ASP A 216 -7.65 4.88 20.34
CA ASP A 216 -6.80 4.90 21.53
C ASP A 216 -7.44 4.25 22.79
N CYS A 217 -8.74 3.95 22.76
CA CYS A 217 -9.44 3.29 23.88
C CYS A 217 -10.35 2.14 23.41
N LEU A 218 -10.39 1.83 22.12
CA LEU A 218 -11.25 0.79 21.57
C LEU A 218 -10.51 -0.54 21.49
N VAL A 219 -11.12 -1.57 22.07
CA VAL A 219 -10.76 -2.97 21.86
C VAL A 219 -11.86 -3.61 21.05
N LEU A 220 -11.54 -4.12 19.84
CA LEU A 220 -12.52 -4.69 18.95
C LEU A 220 -11.95 -5.85 18.14
N VAL A 221 -12.72 -6.92 18.07
CA VAL A 221 -12.48 -8.04 17.17
C VAL A 221 -13.72 -8.26 16.30
N SER A 222 -13.52 -8.28 14.99
CA SER A 222 -14.56 -8.57 14.02
C SER A 222 -14.25 -9.85 13.27
N ASN A 223 -15.14 -10.84 13.39
CA ASN A 223 -15.11 -12.08 12.62
C ASN A 223 -16.24 -12.08 11.60
N SER A 224 -15.91 -11.98 10.32
CA SER A 224 -16.91 -11.92 9.25
C SER A 224 -16.76 -13.08 8.27
N PHE A 225 -17.86 -13.41 7.60
CA PHE A 225 -17.93 -14.45 6.59
C PHE A 225 -18.78 -13.97 5.41
N SER A 226 -18.31 -14.22 4.19
CA SER A 226 -19.12 -14.04 2.99
C SER A 226 -18.94 -15.18 2.00
N THR A 227 -19.98 -15.42 1.18
CA THR A 227 -19.92 -16.45 0.14
C THR A 227 -19.21 -15.97 -1.13
N ASP A 228 -19.00 -14.67 -1.30
CA ASP A 228 -18.26 -14.07 -2.44
C ASP A 228 -17.24 -13.03 -1.95
N PRO A 229 -16.11 -13.46 -1.36
CA PRO A 229 -15.08 -12.55 -0.88
C PRO A 229 -14.22 -12.01 -2.02
N SER A 230 -14.01 -10.70 -2.05
CA SER A 230 -13.06 -10.02 -2.92
C SER A 230 -11.84 -9.57 -2.13
N TYR A 231 -10.73 -10.29 -2.25
CA TYR A 231 -9.48 -9.93 -1.59
C TYR A 231 -8.66 -8.95 -2.43
N ALA A 232 -7.94 -8.03 -1.77
CA ALA A 232 -7.05 -7.08 -2.43
C ALA A 232 -5.89 -7.78 -3.17
N ASN A 233 -5.45 -8.93 -2.62
CA ASN A 233 -4.39 -9.75 -3.21
C ASN A 233 -4.52 -11.20 -2.73
N GLN A 234 -3.67 -12.09 -3.29
CA GLN A 234 -3.67 -13.52 -2.96
C GLN A 234 -3.29 -13.82 -1.50
N THR A 235 -2.62 -12.93 -0.81
CA THR A 235 -2.23 -13.11 0.60
C THR A 235 -3.41 -12.96 1.56
N LYS A 236 -4.58 -12.54 1.07
CA LYS A 236 -5.84 -12.39 1.84
C LYS A 236 -5.76 -11.46 3.05
N LYS A 237 -4.84 -10.49 3.03
CA LYS A 237 -4.61 -9.56 4.14
C LYS A 237 -5.62 -8.40 4.21
N ALA A 238 -6.42 -8.18 3.18
CA ALA A 238 -7.50 -7.20 3.13
C ALA A 238 -8.60 -7.65 2.17
N ILE A 239 -9.85 -7.27 2.47
CA ILE A 239 -11.00 -7.44 1.56
C ILE A 239 -11.49 -6.09 1.04
N THR A 240 -12.06 -6.09 -0.17
CA THR A 240 -12.42 -4.86 -0.89
C THR A 240 -13.92 -4.73 -1.20
N ASN A 241 -14.72 -5.70 -0.79
CA ASN A 241 -16.16 -5.71 -1.02
C ASN A 241 -16.86 -4.44 -0.52
N THR A 242 -17.50 -3.69 -1.40
CA THR A 242 -18.18 -2.43 -1.07
C THR A 242 -19.46 -2.66 -0.29
N PHE A 243 -20.22 -3.73 -0.61
CA PHE A 243 -21.41 -4.12 0.13
C PHE A 243 -21.08 -4.45 1.59
N ILE A 244 -20.01 -5.19 1.86
CA ILE A 244 -19.57 -5.53 3.22
C ILE A 244 -19.27 -4.26 4.01
N ALA A 245 -18.53 -3.32 3.43
CA ALA A 245 -18.22 -2.05 4.08
C ALA A 245 -19.49 -1.28 4.43
N LYS A 246 -20.44 -1.17 3.49
CA LYS A 246 -21.69 -0.44 3.69
C LYS A 246 -22.58 -1.13 4.73
N ALA A 247 -22.86 -2.43 4.53
CA ALA A 247 -23.76 -3.19 5.41
C ALA A 247 -23.25 -3.21 6.86
N MET A 248 -21.96 -3.44 7.08
CA MET A 248 -21.37 -3.38 8.41
C MET A 248 -21.37 -1.96 9.00
N THR A 249 -21.15 -0.92 8.18
CA THR A 249 -21.20 0.47 8.66
C THR A 249 -22.60 0.83 9.17
N ASP A 250 -23.62 0.55 8.38
CA ASP A 250 -25.00 0.88 8.71
C ASP A 250 -25.45 0.10 9.95
N PHE A 251 -25.17 -1.19 9.99
CA PHE A 251 -25.45 -2.06 11.11
C PHE A 251 -24.75 -1.60 12.41
N LEU A 252 -23.46 -1.35 12.36
CA LEU A 252 -22.72 -0.92 13.56
C LEU A 252 -23.16 0.45 14.08
N LYS A 253 -23.55 1.37 13.20
CA LYS A 253 -24.14 2.65 13.61
C LYS A 253 -25.44 2.45 14.39
N GLU A 254 -26.31 1.59 13.88
CA GLU A 254 -27.57 1.25 14.54
C GLU A 254 -27.32 0.57 15.89
N GLN A 255 -26.43 -0.43 15.94
CA GLN A 255 -26.11 -1.15 17.17
C GLN A 255 -25.44 -0.26 18.23
N LEU A 256 -24.61 0.68 17.84
CA LEU A 256 -24.04 1.67 18.77
C LEU A 256 -25.09 2.62 19.32
N GLU A 257 -26.08 3.02 18.54
CA GLU A 257 -27.18 3.87 18.99
C GLU A 257 -28.07 3.12 20.02
N ILE A 258 -28.34 1.84 19.74
CA ILE A 258 -29.07 0.95 20.68
C ILE A 258 -28.24 0.78 21.96
N TYR A 259 -26.97 0.42 21.85
CA TYR A 259 -26.08 0.20 22.98
C TYR A 259 -25.98 1.43 23.89
N PHE A 260 -25.84 2.62 23.34
CA PHE A 260 -25.76 3.86 24.11
C PHE A 260 -27.09 4.22 24.77
N THR A 261 -28.21 3.85 24.15
CA THR A 261 -29.55 4.06 24.71
C THR A 261 -29.81 3.12 25.87
N GLU A 262 -29.41 1.86 25.75
CA GLU A 262 -29.60 0.83 26.78
C GLU A 262 -28.60 0.94 27.94
N ASN A 263 -27.40 1.47 27.66
CA ASN A 263 -26.28 1.57 28.61
C ASN A 263 -25.74 3.01 28.75
N PRO A 264 -26.56 3.96 29.26
CA PRO A 264 -26.17 5.38 29.30
C PRO A 264 -24.95 5.66 30.17
N LEU A 265 -24.73 4.88 31.24
CA LEU A 265 -23.54 5.02 32.08
C LEU A 265 -22.25 4.62 31.34
N ASP A 266 -22.31 3.59 30.54
CA ASP A 266 -21.19 3.17 29.73
C ASP A 266 -20.96 4.16 28.57
N ALA A 267 -22.01 4.66 27.94
CA ALA A 267 -21.92 5.72 26.93
C ALA A 267 -21.22 6.97 27.51
N ASP A 268 -21.53 7.38 28.73
CA ASP A 268 -20.87 8.52 29.37
C ASP A 268 -19.40 8.25 29.68
N LYS A 269 -19.02 7.03 30.14
CA LYS A 269 -17.62 6.65 30.36
C LYS A 269 -16.82 6.64 29.04
N ILE A 270 -17.39 6.04 27.98
CA ILE A 270 -16.79 6.00 26.64
C ILE A 270 -16.55 7.42 26.13
N CYS A 271 -17.58 8.26 26.17
CA CYS A 271 -17.50 9.64 25.71
C CYS A 271 -16.50 10.47 26.50
N ALA A 272 -16.44 10.28 27.82
CA ALA A 272 -15.45 10.96 28.66
C ALA A 272 -14.02 10.55 28.27
N GLN A 273 -13.78 9.24 28.07
CA GLN A 273 -12.45 8.75 27.67
C GLN A 273 -12.05 9.23 26.28
N VAL A 274 -12.95 9.17 25.29
CA VAL A 274 -12.70 9.65 23.92
C VAL A 274 -12.40 11.16 23.90
N LEU A 275 -13.09 11.97 24.71
CA LEU A 275 -12.79 13.40 24.85
C LEU A 275 -11.43 13.65 25.54
N ILE A 276 -11.06 12.82 26.53
CA ILE A 276 -9.72 12.88 27.14
C ILE A 276 -8.66 12.61 26.08
N ASN A 277 -8.78 11.54 25.31
CA ASN A 277 -7.83 11.17 24.24
C ASN A 277 -7.71 12.31 23.22
N LYS A 278 -8.84 12.84 22.74
CA LYS A 278 -8.88 13.97 21.82
C LYS A 278 -8.14 15.20 22.37
N ARG A 279 -8.50 15.64 23.57
CA ARG A 279 -7.92 16.84 24.18
C ARG A 279 -6.41 16.66 24.47
N SER A 280 -6.01 15.47 24.87
CA SER A 280 -4.60 15.10 25.03
C SER A 280 -3.84 15.17 23.69
N ARG A 281 -4.38 14.59 22.64
CA ARG A 281 -3.81 14.63 21.28
C ARG A 281 -3.70 16.08 20.78
N GLU A 282 -4.75 16.88 20.87
CA GLU A 282 -4.75 18.28 20.44
C GLU A 282 -3.75 19.14 21.24
N THR A 283 -3.65 18.90 22.55
CA THR A 283 -2.67 19.58 23.42
C THR A 283 -1.24 19.18 23.05
N ALA A 284 -0.98 17.89 22.84
CA ALA A 284 0.33 17.40 22.40
C ALA A 284 0.71 17.96 21.03
N GLU A 285 -0.23 18.03 20.10
CA GLU A 285 -0.02 18.57 18.76
C GLU A 285 0.24 20.08 18.79
N SER A 286 -0.53 20.84 19.57
CA SER A 286 -0.33 22.27 19.76
C SER A 286 1.01 22.57 20.47
N THR A 287 1.38 21.78 21.47
CA THR A 287 2.67 21.87 22.16
C THR A 287 3.83 21.55 21.22
N ARG A 288 3.71 20.48 20.43
CA ARG A 288 4.68 20.11 19.39
C ARG A 288 4.84 21.20 18.34
N LEU A 289 3.74 21.81 17.90
CA LEU A 289 3.75 22.94 16.96
C LEU A 289 4.39 24.18 17.57
N ASN A 290 4.12 24.47 18.85
CA ASN A 290 4.71 25.62 19.57
C ASN A 290 6.20 25.39 19.84
N ILE A 291 6.62 24.19 20.24
CA ILE A 291 8.03 23.82 20.39
C ILE A 291 8.72 23.88 19.02
N LYS A 292 8.08 23.37 17.99
CA LYS A 292 8.61 23.40 16.61
C LYS A 292 8.74 24.84 16.11
N LYS A 293 7.77 25.73 16.39
CA LYS A 293 7.85 27.17 16.09
C LYS A 293 8.96 27.87 16.86
N LYS A 294 9.24 27.48 18.12
CA LYS A 294 10.32 28.05 18.95
C LYS A 294 11.70 27.54 18.57
N LEU A 295 11.82 26.30 18.09
CA LEU A 295 13.10 25.66 17.73
C LEU A 295 13.49 25.89 16.26
N THR A 296 12.55 26.24 15.41
CA THR A 296 12.78 26.49 13.98
C THR A 296 12.53 27.95 13.66
N GLY A 297 13.55 28.78 13.83
CA GLY A 297 13.59 30.11 13.24
C GLY A 297 13.60 30.10 11.70
N THR A 298 13.71 28.93 11.09
CA THR A 298 13.55 28.64 9.66
C THR A 298 12.69 27.37 9.50
N ILE A 299 11.45 27.57 9.10
CA ILE A 299 10.54 26.46 8.82
C ILE A 299 11.04 25.75 7.56
N ASP A 300 11.46 24.50 7.68
CA ASP A 300 11.73 23.66 6.52
C ASP A 300 10.38 23.36 5.83
N ILE A 301 10.08 24.13 4.77
CA ILE A 301 8.83 24.08 4.01
C ILE A 301 8.63 22.69 3.38
N SER A 302 9.73 21.97 3.12
CA SER A 302 9.70 20.63 2.54
C SER A 302 8.97 19.59 3.42
N ASN A 303 8.93 19.80 4.74
CA ASN A 303 8.23 18.91 5.68
C ASN A 303 6.68 19.03 5.66
N ARG A 304 6.13 19.95 4.86
CA ARG A 304 4.68 20.15 4.72
C ARG A 304 4.10 19.56 3.45
N VAL A 305 4.96 19.04 2.57
CA VAL A 305 4.53 18.44 1.32
C VAL A 305 4.18 16.98 1.56
N GLU A 306 2.92 16.63 1.31
CA GLU A 306 2.43 15.27 1.43
C GLU A 306 3.18 14.36 0.44
N LYS A 307 3.55 13.17 0.90
CA LYS A 307 4.29 12.14 0.12
C LYS A 307 5.71 12.51 -0.34
N PHE A 308 6.22 13.66 0.01
CA PHE A 308 7.64 13.96 -0.22
C PHE A 308 8.51 13.11 0.71
N ILE A 309 9.44 12.37 0.13
CA ILE A 309 10.42 11.53 0.84
C ILE A 309 11.79 12.21 0.77
N ASN A 310 12.20 12.85 1.86
CA ASN A 310 13.47 13.56 1.92
C ASN A 310 14.67 12.61 2.05
N CYS A 311 15.87 13.12 1.80
CA CYS A 311 17.15 12.47 2.09
C CYS A 311 17.76 13.00 3.41
N ARG A 312 18.77 12.29 3.93
CA ARG A 312 19.42 12.63 5.20
C ARG A 312 20.42 13.77 5.08
N SER A 313 21.16 13.83 3.97
CA SER A 313 22.13 14.89 3.74
C SER A 313 21.48 16.27 3.76
N LYS A 314 22.20 17.25 4.28
CA LYS A 314 21.85 18.68 4.22
C LYS A 314 22.71 19.45 3.20
N ASP A 315 23.69 18.79 2.63
CA ASP A 315 24.62 19.36 1.66
C ASP A 315 23.95 19.44 0.28
N ALA A 316 23.60 20.65 -0.16
CA ALA A 316 22.89 20.89 -1.42
C ALA A 316 23.66 20.37 -2.64
N GLU A 317 24.99 20.37 -2.61
CA GLU A 317 25.84 19.91 -3.71
C GLU A 317 25.83 18.38 -3.89
N LYS A 318 25.35 17.63 -2.87
CA LYS A 318 25.23 16.17 -2.94
C LYS A 318 23.82 15.70 -3.16
N ARG A 319 22.82 16.52 -2.79
CA ARG A 319 21.42 16.13 -2.80
C ARG A 319 20.85 16.07 -4.21
N GLU A 320 20.07 15.03 -4.47
CA GLU A 320 19.35 14.84 -5.73
C GLU A 320 17.84 14.71 -5.44
N LEU A 321 17.02 15.35 -6.26
CA LEU A 321 15.57 15.26 -6.21
C LEU A 321 15.08 14.46 -7.42
N PHE A 322 14.43 13.33 -7.17
CA PHE A 322 13.71 12.56 -8.18
C PHE A 322 12.23 12.95 -8.20
N ILE A 323 11.75 13.39 -9.33
CA ILE A 323 10.32 13.61 -9.60
C ILE A 323 9.83 12.39 -10.36
N VAL A 324 9.01 11.55 -9.73
CA VAL A 324 8.62 10.24 -10.26
C VAL A 324 7.15 10.19 -10.61
N GLU A 325 6.79 9.34 -11.57
CA GLU A 325 5.41 9.16 -12.01
C GLU A 325 4.63 8.24 -11.07
N GLY A 326 3.76 8.85 -10.27
CA GLY A 326 2.80 8.14 -9.42
C GLY A 326 3.39 7.49 -8.16
N ASP A 327 2.48 6.91 -7.37
CA ASP A 327 2.81 6.32 -6.07
C ASP A 327 3.53 4.96 -6.20
N SER A 328 3.27 4.23 -7.29
CA SER A 328 3.92 2.93 -7.54
C SER A 328 5.41 3.12 -7.82
N ALA A 329 5.76 4.03 -8.75
CA ALA A 329 7.15 4.37 -9.03
C ALA A 329 7.85 4.97 -7.80
N GLN A 330 7.14 5.80 -6.99
CA GLN A 330 7.68 6.28 -5.73
C GLN A 330 8.10 5.14 -4.80
N THR A 331 7.30 4.10 -4.71
CA THR A 331 7.57 2.95 -3.83
C THR A 331 8.81 2.18 -4.29
N SER A 332 8.92 1.87 -5.59
CA SER A 332 10.08 1.19 -6.17
C SER A 332 11.36 2.02 -6.04
N CYS A 333 11.30 3.32 -6.37
CA CYS A 333 12.41 4.25 -6.19
C CYS A 333 12.82 4.39 -4.72
N ARG A 334 11.87 4.41 -3.77
CA ARG A 334 12.15 4.49 -2.33
C ARG A 334 12.92 3.29 -1.82
N LEU A 335 12.61 2.10 -2.32
CA LEU A 335 13.31 0.87 -1.96
C LEU A 335 14.71 0.82 -2.59
N ALA A 336 14.87 1.37 -3.79
CA ALA A 336 16.11 1.36 -4.55
C ALA A 336 17.10 2.48 -4.18
N ARG A 337 16.64 3.64 -3.70
CA ARG A 337 17.45 4.87 -3.54
C ARG A 337 18.55 4.77 -2.49
N SER A 338 19.55 5.62 -2.60
CA SER A 338 20.37 6.02 -1.46
C SER A 338 19.62 7.03 -0.59
N ALA A 339 19.16 6.61 0.60
CA ALA A 339 18.50 7.49 1.54
C ALA A 339 19.40 8.62 2.07
N GLU A 340 20.71 8.55 1.82
CA GLU A 340 21.67 9.56 2.24
C GLU A 340 21.48 10.86 1.46
N PHE A 341 21.41 10.79 0.11
CA PHE A 341 21.42 12.00 -0.71
C PHE A 341 20.27 12.07 -1.75
N GLN A 342 19.47 11.02 -1.94
CA GLN A 342 18.40 11.01 -2.92
C GLN A 342 17.02 11.19 -2.25
N ALA A 343 16.31 12.22 -2.65
CA ALA A 343 14.95 12.53 -2.25
C ALA A 343 13.97 12.21 -3.40
N ILE A 344 12.71 11.94 -3.08
CA ILE A 344 11.70 11.54 -4.07
C ILE A 344 10.40 12.29 -3.82
N ILE A 345 9.79 12.80 -4.88
CA ILE A 345 8.45 13.36 -4.89
C ILE A 345 7.63 12.73 -6.03
N PRO A 346 6.44 12.17 -5.78
CA PRO A 346 5.59 11.63 -6.83
C PRO A 346 4.73 12.71 -7.46
N VAL A 347 4.51 12.61 -8.76
CA VAL A 347 3.53 13.39 -9.50
C VAL A 347 2.39 12.46 -9.89
N ARG A 348 1.17 12.79 -9.47
CA ARG A 348 -0.02 11.97 -9.71
C ARG A 348 -0.74 12.44 -10.96
N GLY A 349 -0.60 11.68 -12.02
CA GLY A 349 -1.26 11.96 -13.29
C GLY A 349 -0.66 13.18 -14.01
N LYS A 350 -1.31 13.57 -15.08
CA LYS A 350 -0.89 14.68 -15.95
C LYS A 350 -0.99 16.02 -15.22
N THR A 351 0.10 16.73 -15.11
CA THR A 351 0.14 18.06 -14.50
C THR A 351 -0.54 19.10 -15.40
N LEU A 352 -0.80 20.26 -14.83
CA LEU A 352 -1.34 21.40 -15.58
C LEU A 352 -0.32 21.86 -16.65
N ASN A 353 -0.80 22.14 -17.88
CA ASN A 353 0.03 22.81 -18.86
C ASN A 353 0.25 24.26 -18.44
N CYS A 354 1.45 24.54 -17.95
CA CYS A 354 1.80 25.86 -17.42
C CYS A 354 1.86 26.95 -18.50
N LEU A 355 2.08 26.63 -19.78
CA LEU A 355 2.06 27.64 -20.85
C LEU A 355 0.64 28.17 -21.12
N LYS A 356 -0.35 27.27 -21.11
CA LYS A 356 -1.76 27.64 -21.40
C LYS A 356 -2.53 28.20 -20.21
N SER A 357 -1.97 28.12 -19.01
CA SER A 357 -2.69 28.45 -17.79
C SER A 357 -2.27 29.81 -17.23
N SER A 358 -3.22 30.56 -16.67
CA SER A 358 -2.91 31.76 -15.93
C SER A 358 -2.12 31.44 -14.65
N TYR A 359 -1.29 32.34 -14.18
CA TYR A 359 -0.53 32.20 -12.92
C TYR A 359 -1.45 31.89 -11.73
N GLU A 360 -2.65 32.51 -11.68
CA GLU A 360 -3.62 32.23 -10.62
C GLU A 360 -4.06 30.77 -10.61
N LYS A 361 -4.28 30.16 -11.79
CA LYS A 361 -4.64 28.76 -11.93
C LYS A 361 -3.45 27.83 -11.62
N ILE A 362 -2.24 28.22 -12.02
CA ILE A 362 -1.01 27.46 -11.75
C ILE A 362 -0.78 27.36 -10.24
N PHE A 363 -0.88 28.47 -9.50
CA PHE A 363 -0.65 28.49 -8.05
C PHE A 363 -1.82 27.94 -7.21
N LYS A 364 -2.97 27.62 -7.83
CA LYS A 364 -4.03 26.82 -7.20
C LYS A 364 -3.82 25.32 -7.38
N SER A 365 -2.87 24.90 -8.20
CA SER A 365 -2.51 23.48 -8.37
C SER A 365 -1.61 23.01 -7.25
N ASP A 366 -2.10 22.09 -6.42
CA ASP A 366 -1.33 21.52 -5.30
C ASP A 366 -0.06 20.85 -5.79
N ILE A 367 -0.10 20.12 -6.91
CA ILE A 367 1.06 19.45 -7.50
C ILE A 367 2.16 20.44 -7.84
N ILE A 368 1.82 21.54 -8.53
CA ILE A 368 2.81 22.56 -8.93
C ILE A 368 3.37 23.29 -7.70
N THR A 369 2.50 23.67 -6.76
CA THR A 369 2.93 24.38 -5.54
C THR A 369 3.79 23.50 -4.65
N ASP A 370 3.51 22.20 -4.57
CA ASP A 370 4.32 21.27 -3.80
C ASP A 370 5.69 21.03 -4.45
N LEU A 371 5.75 20.90 -5.77
CA LEU A 371 7.02 20.84 -6.50
C LEU A 371 7.86 22.09 -6.25
N LEU A 372 7.29 23.28 -6.38
CA LEU A 372 7.99 24.55 -6.14
C LEU A 372 8.51 24.68 -4.69
N ARG A 373 7.71 24.23 -3.70
CA ARG A 373 8.12 24.19 -2.29
C ARG A 373 9.27 23.24 -2.03
N VAL A 374 9.26 22.05 -2.66
CA VAL A 374 10.32 21.06 -2.50
C VAL A 374 11.60 21.52 -3.19
N ILE A 375 11.50 22.10 -4.38
CA ILE A 375 12.64 22.70 -5.11
C ILE A 375 13.28 23.80 -4.26
N GLY A 376 12.48 24.70 -3.71
CA GLY A 376 12.86 25.61 -2.62
C GLY A 376 13.60 26.87 -3.02
N CYS A 377 13.75 27.17 -4.32
CA CYS A 377 14.42 28.37 -4.82
C CYS A 377 13.48 29.51 -5.26
N GLY A 378 12.17 29.42 -4.95
CA GLY A 378 11.18 30.40 -5.41
C GLY A 378 10.77 30.23 -6.86
N VAL A 379 10.24 31.30 -7.49
CA VAL A 379 9.78 31.31 -8.88
C VAL A 379 10.19 32.58 -9.62
N GLU A 380 10.39 32.46 -10.92
CA GLU A 380 10.67 33.57 -11.82
C GLU A 380 9.35 34.02 -12.48
N LEU A 381 8.87 35.19 -12.07
CA LEU A 381 7.62 35.72 -12.60
C LEU A 381 7.84 37.06 -13.29
N GLN A 382 7.28 37.17 -14.48
CA GLN A 382 7.17 38.48 -15.14
C GLN A 382 5.93 39.20 -14.54
N GLY A 383 6.18 40.14 -13.61
CA GLY A 383 5.14 40.98 -12.98
C GLY A 383 4.89 40.69 -11.48
N LYS A 384 4.06 41.54 -10.83
CA LYS A 384 3.71 41.37 -9.41
C LYS A 384 2.65 40.30 -9.26
N VAL A 385 3.00 39.16 -8.71
CA VAL A 385 2.06 38.09 -8.35
C VAL A 385 1.86 38.07 -6.83
N LYS A 386 0.59 38.06 -6.38
CA LYS A 386 0.23 37.87 -4.98
C LYS A 386 0.23 36.37 -4.67
N GLY A 387 1.10 35.92 -3.78
CA GLY A 387 1.14 34.53 -3.28
C GLY A 387 2.25 34.33 -2.25
N ASP A 388 2.17 33.23 -1.50
CA ASP A 388 3.14 32.86 -0.42
C ASP A 388 4.44 32.22 -0.95
N ILE A 389 4.68 32.25 -2.26
CA ILE A 389 5.88 31.68 -2.89
C ILE A 389 6.91 32.80 -3.08
N PRO A 390 8.13 32.64 -2.55
CA PRO A 390 9.17 33.65 -2.65
C PRO A 390 9.63 33.85 -4.10
N LEU A 391 10.19 35.03 -4.40
CA LEU A 391 10.88 35.28 -5.66
C LEU A 391 12.08 34.34 -5.82
N PHE A 392 12.44 34.06 -7.07
CA PHE A 392 13.53 33.15 -7.40
C PHE A 392 14.87 33.62 -6.83
N ASP A 393 15.55 32.70 -6.18
CA ASP A 393 16.94 32.87 -5.70
C ASP A 393 17.67 31.53 -5.83
N LEU A 394 18.56 31.42 -6.79
CA LEU A 394 19.34 30.21 -7.08
C LEU A 394 20.19 29.76 -5.87
N ALA A 395 20.63 30.68 -5.01
CA ALA A 395 21.42 30.34 -3.83
C ALA A 395 20.61 29.54 -2.79
N GLN A 396 19.28 29.60 -2.83
CA GLN A 396 18.40 28.81 -1.97
C GLN A 396 18.07 27.43 -2.53
N LEU A 397 18.54 27.07 -3.72
CA LEU A 397 18.32 25.76 -4.29
C LEU A 397 18.95 24.67 -3.41
N LYS A 398 18.15 23.68 -3.04
CA LYS A 398 18.54 22.61 -2.12
C LYS A 398 19.06 21.34 -2.84
N TRP A 399 19.19 21.37 -4.15
CA TRP A 399 19.44 20.19 -4.97
C TRP A 399 20.56 20.42 -5.98
N SER A 400 21.52 19.48 -6.03
CA SER A 400 22.55 19.47 -7.09
C SER A 400 21.96 19.10 -8.43
N LYS A 401 20.99 18.17 -8.42
CA LYS A 401 20.26 17.71 -9.61
C LYS A 401 18.77 17.54 -9.29
N ILE A 402 17.93 17.91 -10.24
CA ILE A 402 16.49 17.62 -10.25
C ILE A 402 16.26 16.68 -11.42
N ILE A 403 15.83 15.46 -11.15
CA ILE A 403 15.79 14.36 -12.11
C ILE A 403 14.33 13.96 -12.33
N ILE A 404 13.86 14.14 -13.55
CA ILE A 404 12.53 13.69 -13.99
C ILE A 404 12.65 12.21 -14.36
N CYS A 405 11.85 11.36 -13.73
CA CYS A 405 11.85 9.93 -13.91
C CYS A 405 10.40 9.46 -14.14
N THR A 406 10.04 9.26 -15.41
CA THR A 406 8.71 8.82 -15.87
C THR A 406 8.83 7.49 -16.59
N ASP A 407 7.70 6.81 -16.73
CA ASP A 407 7.61 5.59 -17.52
C ASP A 407 8.00 5.87 -18.98
N ALA A 408 8.49 4.85 -19.67
CA ALA A 408 8.89 4.94 -21.07
C ALA A 408 7.71 4.63 -22.00
N ASP A 409 6.57 5.29 -21.76
CA ASP A 409 5.35 5.20 -22.55
C ASP A 409 4.80 6.60 -22.89
N GLU A 410 3.70 6.66 -23.62
CA GLU A 410 3.07 7.90 -24.07
C GLU A 410 2.63 8.80 -22.90
N ASP A 411 2.11 8.21 -21.82
CA ASP A 411 1.67 8.96 -20.65
C ASP A 411 2.87 9.54 -19.89
N GLY A 412 3.94 8.75 -19.72
CA GLY A 412 5.19 9.20 -19.13
C GLY A 412 5.87 10.30 -19.93
N TYR A 413 5.88 10.22 -21.26
CA TYR A 413 6.40 11.29 -22.13
C TYR A 413 5.57 12.56 -22.01
N GLN A 414 4.26 12.44 -21.88
CA GLN A 414 3.39 13.60 -21.67
C GLN A 414 3.63 14.26 -20.31
N ILE A 415 3.76 13.48 -19.24
CA ILE A 415 4.07 14.01 -17.89
C ILE A 415 5.43 14.70 -17.91
N ARG A 416 6.44 14.09 -18.51
CA ARG A 416 7.79 14.68 -18.71
C ARG A 416 7.70 16.03 -19.41
N THR A 417 6.98 16.11 -20.51
CA THR A 417 6.79 17.33 -21.30
C THR A 417 6.11 18.42 -20.48
N LEU A 418 5.07 18.09 -19.70
CA LEU A 418 4.37 19.05 -18.84
C LEU A 418 5.27 19.56 -17.69
N LEU A 419 6.13 18.72 -17.13
CA LEU A 419 7.11 19.12 -16.14
C LEU A 419 8.17 20.05 -16.76
N LEU A 420 8.69 19.73 -17.95
CA LEU A 420 9.61 20.62 -18.67
C LEU A 420 8.96 21.97 -18.96
N THR A 421 7.66 22.00 -19.33
CA THR A 421 6.88 23.21 -19.52
C THR A 421 6.81 24.05 -18.25
N MET A 422 6.63 23.40 -17.09
CA MET A 422 6.65 24.07 -15.78
C MET A 422 8.02 24.71 -15.51
N PHE A 423 9.11 23.97 -15.70
CA PHE A 423 10.48 24.50 -15.49
C PHE A 423 10.76 25.65 -16.47
N TYR A 424 10.44 25.49 -17.74
CA TYR A 424 10.64 26.53 -18.76
C TYR A 424 9.92 27.83 -18.40
N ARG A 425 8.68 27.76 -17.89
CA ARG A 425 7.88 28.95 -17.59
C ARG A 425 8.15 29.58 -16.24
N LEU A 426 8.42 28.78 -15.20
CA LEU A 426 8.47 29.23 -13.81
C LEU A 426 9.88 29.27 -13.23
N LEU A 427 10.83 28.53 -13.82
CA LEU A 427 12.18 28.34 -13.31
C LEU A 427 13.21 28.18 -14.45
N PRO A 428 13.19 29.04 -15.51
CA PRO A 428 14.09 28.91 -16.65
C PRO A 428 15.57 28.92 -16.24
N SER A 429 15.97 29.72 -15.25
CA SER A 429 17.34 29.73 -14.74
C SER A 429 17.83 28.38 -14.19
N LEU A 430 16.96 27.45 -13.81
CA LEU A 430 17.38 26.09 -13.44
C LEU A 430 17.80 25.26 -14.66
N ILE A 431 17.17 25.50 -15.80
CA ILE A 431 17.56 24.87 -17.08
C ILE A 431 18.90 25.44 -17.52
N GLU A 432 19.05 26.76 -17.51
CA GLU A 432 20.30 27.45 -17.85
C GLU A 432 21.47 27.05 -16.94
N ALA A 433 21.20 26.88 -15.64
CA ALA A 433 22.18 26.39 -14.65
C ALA A 433 22.48 24.89 -14.78
N GLY A 434 21.85 24.17 -15.71
CA GLY A 434 22.06 22.73 -15.94
C GLY A 434 21.64 21.85 -14.77
N LYS A 435 20.61 22.24 -14.02
CA LYS A 435 20.15 21.52 -12.83
C LYS A 435 19.06 20.48 -13.13
N ILE A 436 18.46 20.52 -14.32
CA ILE A 436 17.34 19.65 -14.72
C ILE A 436 17.87 18.48 -15.57
N TYR A 437 17.47 17.27 -15.20
CA TYR A 437 17.85 16.03 -15.86
C TYR A 437 16.63 15.15 -16.12
N ILE A 438 16.74 14.28 -17.12
CA ILE A 438 15.81 13.20 -17.42
C ILE A 438 16.55 11.90 -17.17
N ALA A 439 15.97 11.01 -16.37
CA ALA A 439 16.47 9.66 -16.22
C ALA A 439 16.02 8.80 -17.40
N GLU A 440 16.93 8.11 -18.05
CA GLU A 440 16.61 7.08 -19.02
C GLU A 440 16.32 5.77 -18.29
N SER A 441 15.15 5.21 -18.51
CA SER A 441 14.77 3.88 -18.03
C SER A 441 14.97 2.86 -19.14
N PRO A 442 15.50 1.66 -18.86
CA PRO A 442 15.65 0.64 -19.87
C PRO A 442 14.30 0.14 -20.36
N LEU A 443 14.18 -0.09 -21.66
CA LEU A 443 13.01 -0.70 -22.30
C LEU A 443 13.04 -2.21 -22.19
N TYR A 444 14.22 -2.82 -22.15
CA TYR A 444 14.39 -4.26 -22.13
C TYR A 444 15.41 -4.71 -21.10
N GLU A 445 15.04 -5.76 -20.37
CA GLU A 445 15.95 -6.58 -19.58
C GLU A 445 16.22 -7.88 -20.37
N ILE A 446 17.48 -8.17 -20.63
CA ILE A 446 17.94 -9.32 -21.41
C ILE A 446 18.80 -10.18 -20.50
N THR A 447 18.29 -11.34 -20.12
CA THR A 447 19.03 -12.32 -19.33
C THR A 447 19.63 -13.38 -20.25
N CYS A 448 20.95 -13.48 -20.26
CA CYS A 448 21.69 -14.44 -21.08
C CYS A 448 22.59 -15.29 -20.17
N GLU A 449 22.31 -16.59 -20.04
CA GLU A 449 23.07 -17.53 -19.19
C GLU A 449 23.34 -17.01 -17.77
N GLY A 450 22.32 -16.33 -17.16
CA GLY A 450 22.40 -15.76 -15.82
C GLY A 450 23.02 -14.34 -15.75
N ASN A 451 23.52 -13.78 -16.86
CA ASN A 451 23.98 -12.41 -16.93
C ASN A 451 22.83 -11.50 -17.41
N ILE A 452 22.55 -10.44 -16.66
CA ILE A 452 21.51 -9.47 -16.96
C ILE A 452 22.16 -8.26 -17.66
N SER A 453 21.62 -7.91 -18.82
CA SER A 453 21.96 -6.71 -19.60
C SER A 453 20.71 -5.88 -19.84
N PHE A 454 20.87 -4.56 -19.94
CA PHE A 454 19.76 -3.63 -20.15
C PHE A 454 19.92 -2.94 -21.50
N ALA A 455 18.83 -2.84 -22.26
CA ALA A 455 18.78 -2.10 -23.51
C ALA A 455 17.76 -0.95 -23.40
N TYR A 456 18.13 0.23 -23.85
CA TYR A 456 17.37 1.46 -23.76
C TYR A 456 16.64 1.80 -25.06
N ASN A 457 16.96 1.10 -26.15
CA ASN A 457 16.31 1.20 -27.45
C ASN A 457 16.43 -0.13 -28.22
N GLU A 458 15.76 -0.22 -29.37
CA GLU A 458 15.79 -1.42 -30.22
C GLU A 458 17.18 -1.73 -30.78
N GLN A 459 17.99 -0.70 -31.06
CA GLN A 459 19.36 -0.89 -31.58
C GLN A 459 20.24 -1.56 -30.52
N GLU A 460 20.25 -1.05 -29.28
CA GLU A 460 21.00 -1.65 -28.18
C GLU A 460 20.55 -3.10 -27.90
N LYS A 461 19.25 -3.36 -27.98
CA LYS A 461 18.70 -4.71 -27.85
C LYS A 461 19.27 -5.63 -28.94
N ALA A 462 19.25 -5.18 -30.21
CA ALA A 462 19.80 -5.95 -31.33
C ALA A 462 21.32 -6.21 -31.15
N ASP A 463 22.06 -5.22 -30.71
CA ASP A 463 23.50 -5.33 -30.46
C ASP A 463 23.83 -6.34 -29.35
N ILE A 464 23.08 -6.29 -28.24
CA ILE A 464 23.22 -7.25 -27.13
C ILE A 464 22.88 -8.68 -27.60
N LEU A 465 21.84 -8.87 -28.40
CA LEU A 465 21.46 -10.16 -28.93
C LEU A 465 22.51 -10.70 -29.93
N ALA A 466 23.03 -9.84 -30.79
CA ALA A 466 24.11 -10.19 -31.72
C ALA A 466 25.39 -10.64 -31.01
N ALA A 467 25.79 -9.92 -29.95
CA ALA A 467 26.94 -10.26 -29.13
C ALA A 467 26.78 -11.59 -28.36
N ASN A 468 25.55 -12.02 -28.14
CA ASN A 468 25.21 -13.29 -27.46
C ASN A 468 24.63 -14.33 -28.42
N SER A 469 24.89 -14.25 -29.69
CA SER A 469 24.42 -15.18 -30.70
C SER A 469 24.79 -16.63 -30.34
N GLY A 470 23.77 -17.53 -30.39
CA GLY A 470 23.94 -18.95 -30.06
C GLY A 470 23.74 -19.32 -28.59
N LYS A 471 23.57 -18.36 -27.68
CA LYS A 471 23.26 -18.61 -26.27
C LYS A 471 21.76 -18.59 -26.02
N LYS A 472 21.31 -19.27 -24.95
CA LYS A 472 19.92 -19.15 -24.48
C LYS A 472 19.72 -17.81 -23.78
N TYR A 473 18.69 -17.09 -24.16
CA TYR A 473 18.34 -15.81 -23.55
C TYR A 473 16.83 -15.71 -23.30
N SER A 474 16.47 -14.87 -22.35
CA SER A 474 15.11 -14.36 -22.14
C SER A 474 15.11 -12.85 -22.24
N ILE A 475 14.04 -12.30 -22.80
CA ILE A 475 13.84 -10.85 -22.93
C ILE A 475 12.56 -10.52 -22.15
N GLN A 476 12.67 -9.56 -21.24
CA GLN A 476 11.54 -8.97 -20.56
C GLN A 476 11.45 -7.50 -20.95
N ARG A 477 10.27 -7.06 -21.42
CA ARG A 477 10.00 -5.64 -21.66
C ARG A 477 9.64 -4.98 -20.33
N SER A 478 10.33 -3.91 -19.98
CA SER A 478 9.98 -3.07 -18.82
C SER A 478 8.73 -2.26 -19.18
N LYS A 479 7.64 -2.45 -18.42
CA LYS A 479 6.35 -1.77 -18.69
C LYS A 479 6.18 -0.48 -17.91
N GLY A 480 6.85 -0.36 -16.77
CA GLY A 480 6.78 0.86 -15.95
C GLY A 480 7.71 0.79 -14.75
N LEU A 481 8.08 1.95 -14.24
CA LEU A 481 9.00 2.10 -13.10
C LEU A 481 8.48 1.42 -11.81
N GLY A 482 7.15 1.36 -11.66
CA GLY A 482 6.50 0.76 -10.50
C GLY A 482 6.56 -0.77 -10.46
N GLU A 483 6.87 -1.42 -11.57
CA GLU A 483 6.95 -2.87 -11.70
C GLU A 483 8.38 -3.39 -11.57
N ASN A 484 9.38 -2.49 -11.62
CA ASN A 484 10.79 -2.85 -11.58
C ASN A 484 11.23 -3.24 -10.17
N GLU A 485 12.00 -4.31 -10.08
CA GLU A 485 12.64 -4.74 -8.83
C GLU A 485 13.60 -3.66 -8.30
N PRO A 486 13.72 -3.48 -6.97
CA PRO A 486 14.57 -2.45 -6.38
C PRO A 486 16.03 -2.52 -6.82
N GLU A 487 16.57 -3.73 -7.04
CA GLU A 487 17.95 -3.92 -7.49
C GLU A 487 18.14 -3.45 -8.93
N MET A 488 17.17 -3.71 -9.80
CA MET A 488 17.15 -3.20 -11.17
C MET A 488 17.07 -1.68 -11.16
N MET A 489 16.13 -1.11 -10.40
CA MET A 489 15.97 0.34 -10.25
C MET A 489 17.25 1.01 -9.75
N TRP A 490 17.94 0.38 -8.80
CA TRP A 490 19.24 0.88 -8.36
C TRP A 490 20.25 0.90 -9.51
N LYS A 491 20.45 -0.24 -10.19
CA LYS A 491 21.47 -0.39 -11.25
C LYS A 491 21.24 0.51 -12.45
N THR A 492 19.99 0.73 -12.84
CA THR A 492 19.64 1.41 -14.09
C THR A 492 19.32 2.90 -13.93
N THR A 493 18.72 3.29 -12.79
CA THR A 493 18.09 4.61 -12.64
C THR A 493 18.64 5.42 -11.46
N MET A 494 18.89 4.77 -10.30
CA MET A 494 19.21 5.49 -9.07
C MET A 494 20.71 5.59 -8.80
N ASN A 495 21.52 4.59 -9.17
CA ASN A 495 22.95 4.56 -8.88
C ASN A 495 23.73 5.58 -9.73
N PRO A 496 24.41 6.57 -9.12
CA PRO A 496 25.16 7.58 -9.85
C PRO A 496 26.25 7.02 -10.79
N ALA A 497 26.77 5.81 -10.48
CA ALA A 497 27.87 5.20 -11.25
C ALA A 497 27.41 4.47 -12.53
N SER A 498 26.12 4.06 -12.60
CA SER A 498 25.64 3.21 -13.71
C SER A 498 24.42 3.77 -14.44
N ARG A 499 23.68 4.70 -13.82
CA ARG A 499 22.49 5.31 -14.43
C ARG A 499 22.84 6.19 -15.62
N ARG A 500 21.87 6.34 -16.52
CA ARG A 500 21.93 7.29 -17.64
C ARG A 500 21.06 8.49 -17.36
N LEU A 501 21.62 9.69 -17.47
CA LEU A 501 20.90 10.95 -17.32
C LEU A 501 21.13 11.83 -18.55
N ILE A 502 20.04 12.35 -19.11
CA ILE A 502 20.08 13.38 -20.14
C ILE A 502 19.94 14.72 -19.42
N GLN A 503 20.95 15.58 -19.54
CA GLN A 503 20.86 16.95 -19.04
C GLN A 503 19.99 17.79 -19.98
N VAL A 504 18.99 18.45 -19.44
CA VAL A 504 18.15 19.37 -20.22
C VAL A 504 18.93 20.66 -20.45
N GLN A 505 19.17 21.01 -21.71
CA GLN A 505 19.94 22.19 -22.12
C GLN A 505 19.12 22.99 -23.13
N GLN A 506 19.19 24.30 -23.00
CA GLN A 506 18.66 25.22 -24.00
C GLN A 506 19.81 25.61 -24.93
N GLN A 507 19.78 25.10 -26.17
CA GLN A 507 20.85 25.40 -27.16
C GLN A 507 20.60 26.72 -27.88
N ASP A 508 19.34 27.00 -28.21
CA ASP A 508 18.88 28.19 -28.90
C ASP A 508 17.60 28.70 -28.25
N ALA A 509 17.61 29.94 -27.73
CA ALA A 509 16.50 30.50 -27.00
C ALA A 509 15.27 30.77 -27.90
N GLU A 510 15.49 31.21 -29.15
CA GLU A 510 14.40 31.51 -30.09
C GLU A 510 13.77 30.22 -30.60
N LEU A 511 14.58 29.24 -30.96
CA LEU A 511 14.09 27.92 -31.37
C LEU A 511 13.36 27.21 -30.24
N THR A 512 13.87 27.27 -29.02
CA THR A 512 13.22 26.69 -27.84
C THR A 512 11.87 27.35 -27.59
N ALA A 513 11.80 28.66 -27.60
CA ALA A 513 10.54 29.40 -27.44
C ALA A 513 9.52 29.04 -28.53
N TRP A 514 9.97 28.95 -29.78
CA TRP A 514 9.11 28.56 -30.91
C TRP A 514 8.59 27.12 -30.77
N ILE A 515 9.44 26.15 -30.38
CA ILE A 515 9.02 24.76 -30.15
C ILE A 515 7.97 24.68 -29.04
N PHE A 516 8.23 25.32 -27.88
CA PHE A 516 7.28 25.31 -26.78
C PHE A 516 5.96 25.97 -27.15
N GLU A 517 5.98 27.10 -27.85
CA GLU A 517 4.76 27.79 -28.28
C GLU A 517 3.98 26.96 -29.32
N THR A 518 4.67 26.40 -30.32
CA THR A 518 4.05 25.61 -31.38
C THR A 518 3.48 24.31 -30.86
N LEU A 519 4.26 23.52 -30.11
CA LEU A 519 3.85 22.18 -29.69
C LEU A 519 2.97 22.18 -28.45
N LEU A 520 3.17 23.11 -27.53
CA LEU A 520 2.53 23.12 -26.22
C LEU A 520 1.70 24.36 -25.94
N GLY A 521 1.86 25.42 -26.75
CA GLY A 521 1.09 26.65 -26.71
C GLY A 521 -0.29 26.52 -27.37
N ASP A 522 -0.89 27.66 -27.73
CA ASP A 522 -2.25 27.71 -28.31
C ASP A 522 -2.28 27.59 -29.84
N ASP A 523 -1.13 27.57 -30.52
CA ASP A 523 -1.01 27.46 -31.99
C ASP A 523 -1.31 26.02 -32.46
N LEU A 524 -2.60 25.72 -32.65
CA LEU A 524 -3.05 24.41 -33.14
C LEU A 524 -2.66 24.12 -34.59
N ASP A 525 -2.71 25.13 -35.46
CA ASP A 525 -2.42 24.94 -36.88
C ASP A 525 -0.92 24.80 -37.12
N GLY A 526 -0.09 25.59 -36.44
CA GLY A 526 1.37 25.42 -36.42
C GLY A 526 1.78 24.04 -35.95
N ARG A 527 1.14 23.51 -34.89
CA ARG A 527 1.38 22.16 -34.39
C ARG A 527 1.07 21.07 -35.40
N LYS A 528 -0.10 21.14 -36.05
CA LYS A 528 -0.49 20.18 -37.11
C LYS A 528 0.53 20.19 -38.26
N LYS A 529 0.94 21.40 -38.69
CA LYS A 529 1.94 21.57 -39.72
C LYS A 529 3.28 20.99 -39.33
N PHE A 530 3.77 21.27 -38.12
CA PHE A 530 5.01 20.73 -37.61
C PHE A 530 5.00 19.20 -37.59
N ILE A 531 3.92 18.58 -37.08
CA ILE A 531 3.76 17.12 -37.04
C ILE A 531 3.75 16.53 -38.44
N ALA A 532 3.05 17.17 -39.39
CA ALA A 532 3.00 16.70 -40.77
C ALA A 532 4.37 16.77 -41.48
N GLU A 533 5.17 17.78 -41.18
CA GLU A 533 6.47 18.02 -41.80
C GLU A 533 7.60 17.22 -41.16
N ASN A 534 7.55 16.96 -39.85
CA ASN A 534 8.66 16.37 -39.10
C ASN A 534 8.31 15.03 -38.41
N GLY A 535 7.03 14.64 -38.37
CA GLY A 535 6.57 13.47 -37.63
C GLY A 535 7.23 12.16 -38.10
N TYR A 536 7.63 12.05 -39.36
CA TYR A 536 8.29 10.86 -39.91
C TYR A 536 9.65 10.57 -39.25
N GLU A 537 10.32 11.58 -38.71
CA GLU A 537 11.62 11.42 -38.01
C GLU A 537 11.47 10.70 -36.67
N TYR A 538 10.28 10.76 -36.07
CA TYR A 538 9.97 10.23 -34.76
C TYR A 538 9.13 8.95 -34.77
N VAL A 539 8.78 8.44 -35.96
CA VAL A 539 7.94 7.22 -36.08
C VAL A 539 8.59 6.00 -35.43
N ALA A 540 9.91 5.92 -35.47
CA ALA A 540 10.65 4.80 -34.85
C ALA A 540 10.64 4.85 -33.30
N GLU A 541 10.35 6.02 -32.72
CA GLU A 541 10.27 6.22 -31.26
C GLU A 541 8.81 6.20 -30.77
N ALA A 542 7.85 6.33 -31.68
CA ALA A 542 6.43 6.21 -31.38
C ALA A 542 6.06 4.73 -31.24
N ASP A 543 5.50 4.39 -30.11
CA ASP A 543 4.99 3.03 -29.83
C ASP A 543 3.59 2.90 -30.51
N ILE A 544 3.61 2.75 -31.87
CA ILE A 544 2.39 2.57 -32.67
C ILE A 544 2.18 1.08 -32.93
#